data_9c6bd5dcfb539edd2bec63a3d428cf52
#
_entry.id   9c6bd5dcfb539edd2bec63a3d428cf52
#
_cell.length_a   1.000
_cell.length_b   1.000
_cell.length_c   1.000
_cell.angle_alpha   90.00
_cell.angle_beta   90.00
_cell.angle_gamma   90.00
#
_symmetry.space_group_name_H-M   'P 1'
#
loop_
_entity.id
_entity.type
_entity.pdbx_description
1 polymer ?
#
loop_
_entity_poly.entity_id
_entity_poly.type
_entity_poly.pdbx_seq_one_letter_code
_entity_poly.pdbx_strand_id
1 'polypeptide(L)'
;MKKAIALLLALVMVFALCACGGGDKGTADNGEKVVKIGVFEPASGDSGAGGKKEMLGMQYANQETPTVEIGGETYKVELVYSDNGSDSAKAVSAASKLVNEKVSLVLGSYGSGVSIAASDTFKQAGIPAIGVTCTNPNVTAGNSHYFRICFLDPFQGTVLANYASSELKAKKAYCLGENGNEYDQGLVTFFKQAFEKAGGTVVTDSFPKDNSDFSSYLNKAKDQGCDVFFAPVSIAYSTQLVSQAASLNIGIPFLGSDTWD
;
A
#
# COMPACT_ATOMS: atom_id res chain seq x y z
N MET A 1 -37.35 -67.61 -14.34
CA MET A 1 -37.49 -66.23 -13.91
C MET A 1 -36.18 -65.63 -13.41
N LYS A 2 -35.44 -66.18 -12.43
CA LYS A 2 -34.17 -65.63 -11.87
C LYS A 2 -33.05 -65.44 -12.95
N LYS A 3 -32.93 -66.38 -13.93
CA LYS A 3 -31.91 -66.28 -15.00
C LYS A 3 -32.23 -65.20 -16.05
N ALA A 4 -33.50 -64.93 -16.30
CA ALA A 4 -33.93 -63.88 -17.22
C ALA A 4 -33.72 -62.47 -16.64
N ILE A 5 -33.92 -62.32 -15.34
CA ILE A 5 -33.66 -61.04 -14.61
C ILE A 5 -32.17 -60.73 -14.58
N ALA A 6 -31.31 -61.73 -14.35
CA ALA A 6 -29.86 -61.57 -14.37
C ALA A 6 -29.33 -61.14 -15.78
N LEU A 7 -29.91 -61.67 -16.85
CA LEU A 7 -29.55 -61.32 -18.19
C LEU A 7 -30.00 -59.89 -18.55
N LEU A 8 -31.18 -59.48 -18.07
CA LEU A 8 -31.67 -58.10 -18.25
C LEU A 8 -30.84 -57.06 -17.51
N LEU A 9 -30.41 -57.39 -16.28
CA LEU A 9 -29.51 -56.53 -15.47
C LEU A 9 -28.11 -56.43 -16.09
N ALA A 10 -27.58 -57.53 -16.67
CA ALA A 10 -26.32 -57.49 -17.40
C ALA A 10 -26.39 -56.66 -18.67
N LEU A 11 -27.50 -56.69 -19.42
CA LEU A 11 -27.74 -55.91 -20.63
C LEU A 11 -27.84 -54.42 -20.32
N VAL A 12 -28.47 -54.01 -19.20
CA VAL A 12 -28.58 -52.63 -18.75
C VAL A 12 -27.22 -52.09 -18.33
N MET A 13 -26.34 -52.89 -17.67
CA MET A 13 -25.00 -52.46 -17.36
C MET A 13 -24.10 -52.28 -18.58
N VAL A 14 -24.26 -53.09 -19.64
CA VAL A 14 -23.50 -52.90 -20.90
C VAL A 14 -23.93 -51.66 -21.62
N PHE A 15 -25.21 -51.29 -21.62
CA PHE A 15 -25.66 -50.00 -22.18
C PHE A 15 -25.21 -48.77 -21.38
N ALA A 16 -25.07 -48.90 -20.07
CA ALA A 16 -24.53 -47.81 -19.23
C ALA A 16 -23.03 -47.52 -19.49
N LEU A 17 -22.25 -48.53 -19.86
CA LEU A 17 -20.83 -48.41 -20.22
C LEU A 17 -20.59 -47.88 -21.62
N CYS A 18 -21.54 -48.00 -22.56
CA CYS A 18 -21.45 -47.42 -23.91
C CYS A 18 -21.89 -45.96 -23.96
N ALA A 19 -22.56 -45.44 -22.93
CA ALA A 19 -22.95 -44.03 -22.88
C ALA A 19 -21.81 -43.06 -22.49
N CYS A 20 -20.67 -43.60 -21.99
CA CYS A 20 -19.48 -42.78 -21.71
C CYS A 20 -18.43 -42.73 -22.82
N GLY A 21 -18.76 -43.23 -24.00
CA GLY A 21 -17.91 -43.20 -25.18
C GLY A 21 -18.31 -42.12 -26.23
N GLY A 22 -19.02 -41.07 -25.79
CA GLY A 22 -19.17 -39.85 -26.56
C GLY A 22 -17.85 -39.11 -26.57
N GLY A 23 -17.15 -39.10 -27.73
CA GLY A 23 -15.98 -38.25 -27.88
C GLY A 23 -16.32 -36.84 -27.43
N ASP A 24 -15.62 -36.42 -26.41
CA ASP A 24 -15.50 -35.03 -26.04
C ASP A 24 -14.93 -34.32 -27.29
N LYS A 25 -15.84 -33.86 -28.17
CA LYS A 25 -15.49 -32.71 -28.97
C LYS A 25 -15.24 -31.65 -27.92
N GLY A 26 -13.95 -31.46 -27.60
CA GLY A 26 -13.54 -30.34 -26.82
C GLY A 26 -14.30 -29.14 -27.36
N THR A 27 -15.31 -28.70 -26.65
CA THR A 27 -15.72 -27.31 -26.72
C THR A 27 -14.41 -26.60 -26.48
N ALA A 28 -13.82 -26.04 -27.52
CA ALA A 28 -12.78 -25.07 -27.36
C ALA A 28 -13.34 -24.14 -26.32
N ASP A 29 -12.77 -24.20 -25.11
CA ASP A 29 -13.02 -23.24 -24.09
C ASP A 29 -12.54 -21.93 -24.71
N ASN A 30 -13.48 -21.21 -25.32
CA ASN A 30 -13.29 -19.85 -25.76
C ASN A 30 -13.27 -18.95 -24.51
N GLY A 31 -12.84 -19.50 -23.38
CA GLY A 31 -12.62 -18.76 -22.16
C GLY A 31 -11.68 -17.60 -22.46
N GLU A 32 -12.18 -16.41 -22.28
CA GLU A 32 -11.39 -15.19 -22.35
C GLU A 32 -10.13 -15.38 -21.50
N LYS A 33 -8.94 -15.31 -22.11
CA LYS A 33 -7.69 -15.41 -21.38
C LYS A 33 -7.58 -14.21 -20.46
N VAL A 34 -7.31 -14.43 -19.19
CA VAL A 34 -7.28 -13.37 -18.18
C VAL A 34 -5.92 -13.35 -17.50
N VAL A 35 -5.34 -12.15 -17.35
CA VAL A 35 -4.24 -11.88 -16.43
C VAL A 35 -4.78 -11.08 -15.25
N LYS A 36 -4.60 -11.58 -14.04
CA LYS A 36 -5.03 -10.91 -12.81
C LYS A 36 -3.91 -10.05 -12.24
N ILE A 37 -4.22 -8.79 -11.97
CA ILE A 37 -3.32 -7.84 -11.29
C ILE A 37 -3.92 -7.55 -9.92
N GLY A 38 -3.17 -7.83 -8.85
CA GLY A 38 -3.58 -7.52 -7.49
C GLY A 38 -3.46 -6.03 -7.21
N VAL A 39 -4.49 -5.47 -6.59
CA VAL A 39 -4.51 -4.10 -6.07
C VAL A 39 -4.48 -4.18 -4.56
N PHE A 40 -3.29 -3.94 -3.99
CA PHE A 40 -3.00 -4.03 -2.55
C PHE A 40 -2.96 -2.63 -1.96
N GLU A 41 -4.14 -2.03 -1.74
CA GLU A 41 -4.26 -0.64 -1.31
C GLU A 41 -5.14 -0.49 -0.08
N PRO A 42 -4.94 0.54 0.75
CA PRO A 42 -5.88 0.87 1.79
C PRO A 42 -7.14 1.51 1.17
N ALA A 43 -8.27 0.81 1.23
CA ALA A 43 -9.59 1.39 0.94
C ALA A 43 -10.23 1.98 2.21
N SER A 44 -9.67 1.67 3.37
CA SER A 44 -10.10 2.09 4.71
C SER A 44 -8.91 2.44 5.61
N GLY A 45 -9.19 2.95 6.82
CA GLY A 45 -8.17 3.40 7.77
C GLY A 45 -7.60 4.78 7.46
N ASP A 46 -6.53 5.16 8.16
CA ASP A 46 -5.97 6.53 8.18
C ASP A 46 -5.44 6.99 6.81
N SER A 47 -4.98 6.06 5.99
CA SER A 47 -4.48 6.31 4.63
C SER A 47 -5.51 5.96 3.54
N GLY A 48 -6.76 5.66 3.90
CA GLY A 48 -7.79 5.22 2.96
C GLY A 48 -8.12 6.24 1.88
N ALA A 49 -7.95 7.54 2.14
CA ALA A 49 -8.15 8.59 1.14
C ALA A 49 -7.09 8.51 0.03
N GLY A 50 -5.80 8.40 0.39
CA GLY A 50 -4.69 8.25 -0.54
C GLY A 50 -4.79 6.95 -1.35
N GLY A 51 -5.00 5.81 -0.69
CA GLY A 51 -5.14 4.54 -1.39
C GLY A 51 -6.30 4.50 -2.39
N LYS A 52 -7.41 5.21 -2.11
CA LYS A 52 -8.50 5.36 -3.08
C LYS A 52 -8.08 6.15 -4.32
N LYS A 53 -7.23 7.18 -4.19
CA LYS A 53 -6.70 7.92 -5.35
C LYS A 53 -5.82 7.01 -6.22
N GLU A 54 -4.94 6.19 -5.61
CA GLU A 54 -4.13 5.23 -6.34
C GLU A 54 -5.00 4.19 -7.07
N MET A 55 -6.02 3.64 -6.40
CA MET A 55 -6.97 2.73 -7.02
C MET A 55 -7.70 3.34 -8.22
N LEU A 56 -8.08 4.62 -8.16
CA LEU A 56 -8.68 5.33 -9.29
C LEU A 56 -7.71 5.43 -10.46
N GLY A 57 -6.43 5.69 -10.22
CA GLY A 57 -5.40 5.69 -11.26
C GLY A 57 -5.26 4.32 -11.93
N MET A 58 -5.22 3.24 -11.15
CA MET A 58 -5.16 1.87 -11.65
C MET A 58 -6.42 1.49 -12.46
N GLN A 59 -7.60 1.90 -11.98
CA GLN A 59 -8.88 1.69 -12.69
C GLN A 59 -8.89 2.44 -14.02
N TYR A 60 -8.45 3.68 -14.04
CA TYR A 60 -8.36 4.49 -15.25
C TYR A 60 -7.40 3.84 -16.26
N ALA A 61 -6.22 3.44 -15.83
CA ALA A 61 -5.25 2.76 -16.69
C ALA A 61 -5.82 1.45 -17.27
N ASN A 62 -6.52 0.67 -16.47
CA ASN A 62 -7.18 -0.56 -16.94
C ASN A 62 -8.36 -0.29 -17.89
N GLN A 63 -9.06 0.82 -17.71
CA GLN A 63 -10.13 1.24 -18.63
C GLN A 63 -9.57 1.65 -19.99
N GLU A 64 -8.45 2.39 -20.02
CA GLU A 64 -7.78 2.81 -21.25
C GLU A 64 -7.08 1.63 -21.97
N THR A 65 -6.57 0.67 -21.19
CA THR A 65 -5.84 -0.50 -21.72
C THR A 65 -6.36 -1.78 -21.05
N PRO A 66 -7.54 -2.27 -21.44
CA PRO A 66 -8.19 -3.40 -20.79
C PRO A 66 -7.57 -4.75 -21.15
N THR A 67 -6.67 -4.80 -22.12
CA THR A 67 -6.02 -6.03 -22.60
C THR A 67 -4.51 -5.86 -22.72
N VAL A 68 -3.79 -6.98 -22.70
CA VAL A 68 -2.33 -7.03 -22.90
C VAL A 68 -1.97 -8.22 -23.79
N GLU A 69 -0.97 -8.04 -24.65
CA GLU A 69 -0.42 -9.11 -25.47
C GLU A 69 0.70 -9.83 -24.73
N ILE A 70 0.55 -11.14 -24.51
CA ILE A 70 1.55 -11.99 -23.87
C ILE A 70 1.83 -13.19 -24.76
N GLY A 71 3.06 -13.30 -25.27
CA GLY A 71 3.45 -14.41 -26.15
C GLY A 71 2.65 -14.50 -27.46
N GLY A 72 2.15 -13.38 -27.96
CA GLY A 72 1.33 -13.31 -29.18
C GLY A 72 -0.16 -13.64 -28.97
N GLU A 73 -0.59 -13.70 -27.72
CA GLU A 73 -1.99 -13.93 -27.35
C GLU A 73 -2.53 -12.78 -26.52
N THR A 74 -3.77 -12.38 -26.77
CA THR A 74 -4.44 -11.29 -26.07
C THR A 74 -5.05 -11.79 -24.75
N TYR A 75 -4.73 -11.12 -23.67
CA TYR A 75 -5.27 -11.36 -22.33
C TYR A 75 -6.06 -10.14 -21.87
N LYS A 76 -7.22 -10.38 -21.29
CA LYS A 76 -7.94 -9.35 -20.54
C LYS A 76 -7.24 -9.09 -19.21
N VAL A 77 -7.10 -7.82 -18.83
CA VAL A 77 -6.59 -7.42 -17.52
C VAL A 77 -7.73 -7.33 -16.52
N GLU A 78 -7.64 -8.10 -15.43
CA GLU A 78 -8.58 -8.06 -14.32
C GLU A 78 -7.89 -7.53 -13.06
N LEU A 79 -8.46 -6.48 -12.44
CA LEU A 79 -7.98 -5.94 -11.17
C LEU A 79 -8.64 -6.65 -10.00
N VAL A 80 -7.84 -7.27 -9.15
CA VAL A 80 -8.28 -7.99 -7.94
C VAL A 80 -7.92 -7.18 -6.70
N TYR A 81 -8.92 -6.70 -5.98
CA TYR A 81 -8.74 -5.77 -4.86
C TYR A 81 -8.60 -6.47 -3.51
N SER A 82 -7.66 -5.99 -2.72
CA SER A 82 -7.52 -6.40 -1.32
C SER A 82 -7.18 -5.20 -0.45
N ASP A 83 -8.14 -4.81 0.40
CA ASP A 83 -7.99 -3.72 1.36
C ASP A 83 -7.08 -4.16 2.51
N ASN A 84 -5.97 -3.46 2.71
CA ASN A 84 -5.06 -3.68 3.85
C ASN A 84 -5.43 -2.81 5.07
N GLY A 85 -6.41 -1.91 4.94
CA GLY A 85 -6.96 -1.09 6.02
C GLY A 85 -5.98 -0.11 6.66
N SER A 86 -4.89 0.26 5.98
CA SER A 86 -3.78 1.05 6.56
C SER A 86 -3.16 0.40 7.81
N ASP A 87 -3.22 -0.94 7.91
CA ASP A 87 -2.87 -1.68 9.13
C ASP A 87 -1.88 -2.80 8.81
N SER A 88 -0.64 -2.69 9.36
CA SER A 88 0.41 -3.69 9.16
C SER A 88 0.02 -5.08 9.67
N ALA A 89 -0.84 -5.17 10.69
CA ALA A 89 -1.34 -6.46 11.18
C ALA A 89 -2.30 -7.14 10.20
N LYS A 90 -3.02 -6.37 9.39
CA LYS A 90 -3.91 -6.89 8.33
C LYS A 90 -3.18 -7.13 7.00
N ALA A 91 -2.02 -6.51 6.81
CA ALA A 91 -1.28 -6.54 5.55
C ALA A 91 -1.00 -7.98 5.05
N VAL A 92 -0.55 -8.87 5.94
CA VAL A 92 -0.24 -10.27 5.60
C VAL A 92 -1.48 -11.02 5.13
N SER A 93 -2.62 -10.83 5.79
CA SER A 93 -3.87 -11.49 5.39
C SER A 93 -4.40 -10.95 4.07
N ALA A 94 -4.30 -9.63 3.84
CA ALA A 94 -4.68 -9.01 2.59
C ALA A 94 -3.77 -9.46 1.42
N ALA A 95 -2.46 -9.58 1.65
CA ALA A 95 -1.52 -10.12 0.68
C ALA A 95 -1.81 -11.60 0.38
N SER A 96 -2.07 -12.42 1.41
CA SER A 96 -2.42 -13.84 1.24
C SER A 96 -3.68 -14.04 0.42
N LYS A 97 -4.66 -13.15 0.54
CA LYS A 97 -5.85 -13.17 -0.32
C LYS A 97 -5.46 -13.02 -1.79
N LEU A 98 -4.60 -12.07 -2.14
CA LEU A 98 -4.16 -11.87 -3.53
C LEU A 98 -3.37 -13.07 -4.06
N VAL A 99 -2.52 -13.68 -3.21
CA VAL A 99 -1.80 -14.93 -3.55
C VAL A 99 -2.79 -16.05 -3.87
N ASN A 100 -3.83 -16.23 -3.05
CA ASN A 100 -4.85 -17.26 -3.25
C ASN A 100 -5.69 -17.00 -4.52
N GLU A 101 -5.89 -15.74 -4.90
CA GLU A 101 -6.54 -15.34 -6.15
C GLU A 101 -5.65 -15.55 -7.38
N LYS A 102 -4.39 -15.98 -7.17
CA LYS A 102 -3.39 -16.27 -8.21
C LYS A 102 -3.12 -15.06 -9.12
N VAL A 103 -2.95 -13.89 -8.52
CA VAL A 103 -2.55 -12.68 -9.27
C VAL A 103 -1.12 -12.86 -9.80
N SER A 104 -0.85 -12.31 -10.98
CA SER A 104 0.45 -12.40 -11.64
C SER A 104 1.42 -11.30 -11.19
N LEU A 105 0.88 -10.19 -10.70
CA LEU A 105 1.59 -8.98 -10.28
C LEU A 105 0.74 -8.28 -9.23
N VAL A 106 1.38 -7.55 -8.31
CA VAL A 106 0.70 -6.71 -7.33
C VAL A 106 1.12 -5.24 -7.52
N LEU A 107 0.14 -4.35 -7.52
CA LEU A 107 0.32 -2.90 -7.43
C LEU A 107 -0.07 -2.41 -6.04
N GLY A 108 0.71 -1.51 -5.47
CA GLY A 108 0.50 -0.94 -4.14
C GLY A 108 1.65 -1.27 -3.18
N SER A 109 1.64 -0.74 -1.98
CA SER A 109 0.57 -0.01 -1.32
C SER A 109 0.92 1.46 -1.16
N TYR A 110 -0.09 2.30 -0.85
CA TYR A 110 0.11 3.68 -0.41
C TYR A 110 0.99 3.76 0.86
N GLY A 111 0.81 2.86 1.81
CA GLY A 111 1.55 2.85 3.07
C GLY A 111 2.85 2.04 3.02
N SER A 112 3.99 2.62 3.48
CA SER A 112 5.26 1.90 3.58
C SER A 112 5.20 0.75 4.59
N GLY A 113 4.63 0.94 5.76
CA GLY A 113 4.53 -0.09 6.81
C GLY A 113 3.75 -1.33 6.38
N VAL A 114 2.62 -1.15 5.69
CA VAL A 114 1.82 -2.27 5.15
C VAL A 114 2.55 -2.98 4.00
N SER A 115 3.29 -2.23 3.18
CA SER A 115 4.13 -2.79 2.11
C SER A 115 5.25 -3.66 2.67
N ILE A 116 5.96 -3.19 3.71
CA ILE A 116 7.00 -3.93 4.41
C ILE A 116 6.44 -5.21 5.03
N ALA A 117 5.32 -5.11 5.75
CA ALA A 117 4.68 -6.24 6.42
C ALA A 117 4.21 -7.34 5.44
N ALA A 118 3.73 -6.96 4.25
CA ALA A 118 3.27 -7.89 3.21
C ALA A 118 4.41 -8.45 2.34
N SER A 119 5.57 -7.83 2.36
CA SER A 119 6.69 -8.04 1.44
C SER A 119 7.11 -9.51 1.30
N ASP A 120 7.29 -10.21 2.43
CA ASP A 120 7.68 -11.63 2.43
C ASP A 120 6.59 -12.56 1.90
N THR A 121 5.32 -12.21 2.06
CA THR A 121 4.20 -13.01 1.52
C THR A 121 4.25 -13.05 -0.01
N PHE A 122 4.46 -11.92 -0.65
CA PHE A 122 4.60 -11.84 -2.12
C PHE A 122 5.89 -12.51 -2.60
N LYS A 123 7.01 -12.28 -1.91
CA LYS A 123 8.30 -12.90 -2.22
C LYS A 123 8.23 -14.43 -2.17
N GLN A 124 7.65 -15.01 -1.12
CA GLN A 124 7.51 -16.47 -0.97
C GLN A 124 6.60 -17.07 -2.03
N ALA A 125 5.59 -16.34 -2.48
CA ALA A 125 4.71 -16.74 -3.57
C ALA A 125 5.33 -16.53 -4.97
N GLY A 126 6.51 -15.89 -5.07
CA GLY A 126 7.15 -15.55 -6.35
C GLY A 126 6.39 -14.48 -7.14
N ILE A 127 5.54 -13.70 -6.49
CA ILE A 127 4.72 -12.66 -7.13
C ILE A 127 5.46 -11.31 -7.00
N PRO A 128 5.80 -10.65 -8.12
CA PRO A 128 6.38 -9.32 -8.07
C PRO A 128 5.35 -8.28 -7.59
N ALA A 129 5.81 -7.35 -6.74
CA ALA A 129 5.02 -6.22 -6.27
C ALA A 129 5.67 -4.90 -6.69
N ILE A 130 4.87 -3.92 -7.08
CA ILE A 130 5.32 -2.58 -7.46
C ILE A 130 4.65 -1.56 -6.55
N GLY A 131 5.44 -0.96 -5.66
CA GLY A 131 5.01 0.13 -4.82
C GLY A 131 4.79 1.41 -5.61
N VAL A 132 3.63 2.02 -5.43
CA VAL A 132 3.24 3.25 -6.14
C VAL A 132 3.78 4.48 -5.41
N THR A 133 3.46 4.63 -4.11
CA THR A 133 3.91 5.77 -3.30
C THR A 133 4.58 5.36 -1.97
N CYS A 134 4.87 4.10 -1.74
CA CYS A 134 5.55 3.63 -0.52
C CYS A 134 7.05 3.97 -0.55
N THR A 135 7.39 5.13 -0.04
CA THR A 135 8.69 5.82 -0.20
C THR A 135 9.80 5.34 0.74
N ASN A 136 9.47 4.62 1.83
CA ASN A 136 10.48 4.15 2.78
C ASN A 136 11.46 3.16 2.11
N PRO A 137 12.80 3.33 2.24
CA PRO A 137 13.79 2.44 1.65
C PRO A 137 13.60 0.96 1.99
N ASN A 138 13.09 0.66 3.19
CA ASN A 138 12.91 -0.72 3.66
C ASN A 138 11.87 -1.53 2.87
N VAL A 139 11.00 -0.88 2.10
CA VAL A 139 10.00 -1.56 1.24
C VAL A 139 10.68 -2.50 0.24
N THR A 140 11.80 -2.08 -0.34
CA THR A 140 12.54 -2.88 -1.34
C THR A 140 13.86 -3.44 -0.82
N ALA A 141 14.29 -3.07 0.39
CA ALA A 141 15.56 -3.52 0.96
C ALA A 141 15.56 -5.05 1.16
N GLY A 142 16.51 -5.74 0.50
CA GLY A 142 16.64 -7.19 0.63
C GLY A 142 15.53 -8.02 0.00
N ASN A 143 14.60 -7.40 -0.74
CA ASN A 143 13.51 -8.10 -1.43
C ASN A 143 13.63 -7.94 -2.96
N SER A 144 14.01 -9.03 -3.64
CA SER A 144 14.12 -9.07 -5.10
C SER A 144 12.79 -9.08 -5.86
N HIS A 145 11.67 -9.17 -5.15
CA HIS A 145 10.31 -9.21 -5.70
C HIS A 145 9.52 -7.93 -5.43
N TYR A 146 10.09 -6.97 -4.68
CA TYR A 146 9.42 -5.68 -4.44
C TYR A 146 10.17 -4.56 -5.18
N PHE A 147 9.48 -3.87 -6.05
CA PHE A 147 9.94 -2.74 -6.85
C PHE A 147 9.18 -1.48 -6.45
N ARG A 148 9.61 -0.31 -6.93
CA ARG A 148 8.87 0.95 -6.74
C ARG A 148 9.04 1.87 -7.92
N ILE A 149 8.10 2.80 -8.09
CA ILE A 149 8.15 3.87 -9.08
C ILE A 149 8.21 5.27 -8.46
N CYS A 150 8.13 5.37 -7.13
CA CYS A 150 8.22 6.64 -6.40
C CYS A 150 9.67 6.96 -5.97
N PHE A 151 9.86 8.20 -5.53
CA PHE A 151 11.10 8.64 -4.88
C PHE A 151 11.28 7.99 -3.50
N LEU A 152 12.39 8.32 -2.83
CA LEU A 152 12.74 7.75 -1.51
C LEU A 152 12.69 8.82 -0.41
N ASP A 153 12.30 8.41 0.80
CA ASP A 153 12.29 9.27 1.99
C ASP A 153 13.60 10.01 2.28
N PRO A 154 14.81 9.44 2.07
CA PRO A 154 16.05 10.20 2.23
C PRO A 154 16.12 11.44 1.34
N PHE A 155 15.58 11.37 0.12
CA PHE A 155 15.49 12.51 -0.77
C PHE A 155 14.46 13.52 -0.25
N GLN A 156 13.25 13.08 0.08
CA GLN A 156 12.18 13.94 0.59
C GLN A 156 12.60 14.65 1.90
N GLY A 157 13.14 13.89 2.87
CA GLY A 157 13.62 14.45 4.13
C GLY A 157 14.72 15.49 3.93
N THR A 158 15.64 15.26 2.99
CA THR A 158 16.71 16.21 2.65
C THR A 158 16.16 17.50 2.02
N VAL A 159 15.22 17.38 1.08
CA VAL A 159 14.59 18.54 0.41
C VAL A 159 13.84 19.39 1.44
N LEU A 160 13.03 18.77 2.30
CA LEU A 160 12.26 19.49 3.32
C LEU A 160 13.15 20.13 4.39
N ALA A 161 14.22 19.47 4.82
CA ALA A 161 15.20 20.03 5.74
C ALA A 161 15.96 21.21 5.15
N ASN A 162 16.35 21.13 3.88
CA ASN A 162 16.99 22.25 3.17
C ASN A 162 16.01 23.41 3.04
N TYR A 163 14.75 23.18 2.69
CA TYR A 163 13.74 24.22 2.63
C TYR A 163 13.54 24.89 4.00
N ALA A 164 13.42 24.11 5.08
CA ALA A 164 13.31 24.64 6.43
C ALA A 164 14.50 25.54 6.81
N SER A 165 15.72 25.11 6.51
CA SER A 165 16.94 25.87 6.86
C SER A 165 17.22 27.05 5.93
N SER A 166 17.03 26.89 4.60
CA SER A 166 17.40 27.91 3.61
C SER A 166 16.30 28.92 3.36
N GLU A 167 15.03 28.52 3.26
CA GLU A 167 13.91 29.40 2.94
C GLU A 167 13.22 29.92 4.21
N LEU A 168 12.85 29.04 5.15
CA LEU A 168 12.23 29.44 6.41
C LEU A 168 13.23 30.00 7.41
N LYS A 169 14.55 29.85 7.18
CA LYS A 169 15.63 30.24 8.10
C LYS A 169 15.51 29.60 9.49
N ALA A 170 14.82 28.48 9.58
CA ALA A 170 14.60 27.76 10.81
C ALA A 170 15.93 27.26 11.41
N LYS A 171 16.06 27.34 12.71
CA LYS A 171 17.22 26.86 13.49
C LYS A 171 16.84 25.72 14.42
N LYS A 172 15.55 25.62 14.78
CA LYS A 172 15.03 24.57 15.64
C LYS A 172 13.72 24.02 15.07
N ALA A 173 13.72 22.73 14.78
CA ALA A 173 12.55 22.01 14.30
C ALA A 173 11.92 21.14 15.37
N TYR A 174 10.60 21.07 15.38
CA TYR A 174 9.84 20.05 16.10
C TYR A 174 9.33 19.03 15.10
N CYS A 175 9.65 17.75 15.30
CA CYS A 175 9.24 16.66 14.43
C CYS A 175 8.29 15.73 15.19
N LEU A 176 7.14 15.45 14.60
CA LEU A 176 6.09 14.63 15.19
C LEU A 176 5.64 13.54 14.20
N GLY A 177 5.65 12.27 14.63
CA GLY A 177 5.17 11.13 13.83
C GLY A 177 4.37 10.15 14.68
N GLU A 178 3.60 9.28 14.03
CA GLU A 178 2.87 8.21 14.71
C GLU A 178 3.86 7.13 15.20
N ASN A 179 3.68 6.70 16.44
CA ASN A 179 4.51 5.64 17.02
C ASN A 179 4.24 4.29 16.32
N GLY A 180 5.31 3.65 15.86
CA GLY A 180 5.22 2.38 15.14
C GLY A 180 4.83 2.51 13.67
N ASN A 181 4.67 3.72 13.14
CA ASN A 181 4.48 3.96 11.71
C ASN A 181 5.84 4.07 11.03
N GLU A 182 6.17 3.09 10.18
CA GLU A 182 7.48 2.99 9.51
C GLU A 182 7.77 4.18 8.57
N TYR A 183 6.74 4.73 7.93
CA TYR A 183 6.88 5.90 7.08
C TYR A 183 7.18 7.15 7.91
N ASP A 184 6.34 7.46 8.90
CA ASP A 184 6.49 8.65 9.74
C ASP A 184 7.87 8.68 10.44
N GLN A 185 8.22 7.57 11.09
CA GLN A 185 9.48 7.46 11.85
C GLN A 185 10.71 7.52 10.93
N GLY A 186 10.62 6.89 9.76
CA GLY A 186 11.66 6.93 8.75
C GLY A 186 11.89 8.35 8.24
N LEU A 187 10.84 9.03 7.83
CA LEU A 187 10.95 10.37 7.27
C LEU A 187 11.37 11.42 8.31
N VAL A 188 10.87 11.32 9.55
CA VAL A 188 11.38 12.14 10.69
C VAL A 188 12.88 11.93 10.86
N THR A 189 13.37 10.70 10.78
CA THR A 189 14.79 10.39 10.90
C THR A 189 15.63 11.05 9.80
N PHE A 190 15.18 10.94 8.53
CA PHE A 190 15.90 11.54 7.41
C PHE A 190 15.86 13.06 7.41
N PHE A 191 14.72 13.65 7.75
CA PHE A 191 14.63 15.10 7.95
C PHE A 191 15.58 15.57 9.05
N LYS A 192 15.55 14.93 10.22
CA LYS A 192 16.44 15.25 11.35
C LYS A 192 17.91 15.22 10.95
N GLN A 193 18.37 14.13 10.32
CA GLN A 193 19.75 14.00 9.88
C GLN A 193 20.19 15.14 8.93
N ALA A 194 19.33 15.47 7.98
CA ALA A 194 19.62 16.54 7.02
C ALA A 194 19.58 17.93 7.67
N PHE A 195 18.62 18.20 8.55
CA PHE A 195 18.46 19.47 9.24
C PHE A 195 19.60 19.74 10.25
N GLU A 196 20.02 18.72 11.01
CA GLU A 196 21.16 18.81 11.90
C GLU A 196 22.47 18.99 11.14
N LYS A 197 22.63 18.33 9.98
CA LYS A 197 23.77 18.54 9.08
C LYS A 197 23.83 19.99 8.55
N ALA A 198 22.67 20.65 8.38
CA ALA A 198 22.58 22.05 8.00
C ALA A 198 22.80 23.02 9.17
N GLY A 199 23.12 22.51 10.38
CA GLY A 199 23.41 23.30 11.58
C GLY A 199 22.18 23.63 12.44
N GLY A 200 21.02 23.01 12.16
CA GLY A 200 19.82 23.11 12.96
C GLY A 200 19.83 22.17 14.17
N THR A 201 18.81 22.30 15.02
CA THR A 201 18.54 21.37 16.14
C THR A 201 17.12 20.82 16.01
N VAL A 202 16.90 19.57 16.44
CA VAL A 202 15.62 18.90 16.28
C VAL A 202 15.13 18.35 17.61
N VAL A 203 13.87 18.65 17.93
CA VAL A 203 13.09 17.98 18.96
C VAL A 203 12.21 16.95 18.28
N THR A 204 12.29 15.71 18.69
CA THR A 204 11.44 14.63 18.16
C THR A 204 10.45 14.16 19.20
N ASP A 205 9.24 13.86 18.76
CA ASP A 205 8.21 13.26 19.58
C ASP A 205 7.38 12.27 18.74
N SER A 206 6.58 11.44 19.41
CA SER A 206 5.65 10.54 18.73
C SER A 206 4.32 10.47 19.48
N PHE A 207 3.25 10.23 18.75
CA PHE A 207 1.92 10.04 19.31
C PHE A 207 1.41 8.61 19.07
N PRO A 208 0.54 8.08 19.94
CA PRO A 208 -0.04 6.77 19.76
C PRO A 208 -1.05 6.75 18.60
N LYS A 209 -1.24 5.58 17.98
CA LYS A 209 -2.32 5.36 17.02
C LYS A 209 -3.67 5.81 17.59
N ASP A 210 -4.55 6.31 16.72
CA ASP A 210 -5.88 6.83 17.05
C ASP A 210 -5.85 8.09 17.95
N ASN A 211 -4.71 8.79 18.03
CA ASN A 211 -4.63 10.06 18.76
C ASN A 211 -5.52 11.12 18.10
N SER A 212 -6.30 11.81 18.93
CA SER A 212 -7.18 12.89 18.47
C SER A 212 -6.88 14.25 19.09
N ASP A 213 -5.94 14.31 20.05
CA ASP A 213 -5.52 15.54 20.73
C ASP A 213 -4.02 15.77 20.57
N PHE A 214 -3.69 16.81 19.84
CA PHE A 214 -2.30 17.22 19.57
C PHE A 214 -1.88 18.44 20.39
N SER A 215 -2.74 18.95 21.27
CA SER A 215 -2.52 20.20 22.02
C SER A 215 -1.22 20.20 22.82
N SER A 216 -0.88 19.07 23.45
CA SER A 216 0.36 18.94 24.26
C SER A 216 1.62 19.05 23.39
N TYR A 217 1.62 18.44 22.20
CA TYR A 217 2.74 18.48 21.26
C TYR A 217 2.91 19.88 20.66
N LEU A 218 1.80 20.52 20.29
CA LEU A 218 1.78 21.88 19.75
C LEU A 218 2.29 22.91 20.75
N ASN A 219 1.82 22.85 22.00
CA ASN A 219 2.30 23.71 23.07
C ASN A 219 3.79 23.45 23.37
N LYS A 220 4.22 22.19 23.40
CA LYS A 220 5.62 21.83 23.60
C LYS A 220 6.54 22.41 22.51
N ALA A 221 6.12 22.37 21.24
CA ALA A 221 6.85 22.98 20.16
C ALA A 221 7.01 24.50 20.35
N LYS A 222 5.93 25.19 20.74
CA LYS A 222 5.90 26.62 21.04
C LYS A 222 6.78 26.97 22.24
N ASP A 223 6.62 26.26 23.35
CA ASP A 223 7.35 26.52 24.60
C ASP A 223 8.85 26.28 24.47
N GLN A 224 9.23 25.34 23.59
CA GLN A 224 10.64 25.08 23.28
C GLN A 224 11.21 26.07 22.23
N GLY A 225 10.43 26.99 21.72
CA GLY A 225 10.87 27.98 20.74
C GLY A 225 11.28 27.34 19.43
N CYS A 226 10.50 26.37 18.93
CA CYS A 226 10.75 25.80 17.61
C CYS A 226 10.29 26.75 16.51
N ASP A 227 11.07 26.82 15.41
CA ASP A 227 10.85 27.71 14.28
C ASP A 227 10.02 27.07 13.17
N VAL A 228 9.94 25.73 13.17
CA VAL A 228 9.21 24.93 12.19
C VAL A 228 8.67 23.65 12.84
N PHE A 229 7.48 23.24 12.43
CA PHE A 229 6.83 21.99 12.86
C PHE A 229 6.76 21.05 11.66
N PHE A 230 7.47 19.93 11.71
CA PHE A 230 7.47 18.91 10.65
C PHE A 230 6.65 17.69 11.11
N ALA A 231 5.62 17.34 10.33
CA ALA A 231 4.74 16.22 10.63
C ALA A 231 4.43 15.39 9.38
N PRO A 232 5.23 14.36 9.08
CA PRO A 232 5.00 13.48 7.95
C PRO A 232 3.92 12.44 8.27
N VAL A 233 2.75 12.91 8.64
CA VAL A 233 1.63 12.07 9.12
C VAL A 233 0.53 11.96 8.06
N SER A 234 -0.37 10.98 8.22
CA SER A 234 -1.50 10.80 7.30
C SER A 234 -2.39 12.05 7.23
N ILE A 235 -3.14 12.19 6.13
CA ILE A 235 -4.09 13.32 5.95
C ILE A 235 -5.12 13.40 7.07
N ALA A 236 -5.49 12.27 7.67
CA ALA A 236 -6.43 12.24 8.80
C ALA A 236 -5.85 12.95 10.03
N TYR A 237 -4.58 12.71 10.36
CA TYR A 237 -3.91 13.37 11.48
C TYR A 237 -3.50 14.81 11.14
N SER A 238 -3.02 15.07 9.93
CA SER A 238 -2.59 16.41 9.54
C SER A 238 -3.73 17.42 9.59
N THR A 239 -4.93 17.02 9.18
CA THR A 239 -6.13 17.85 9.26
C THR A 239 -6.46 18.24 10.70
N GLN A 240 -6.38 17.30 11.64
CA GLN A 240 -6.61 17.56 13.06
C GLN A 240 -5.51 18.46 13.66
N LEU A 241 -4.24 18.16 13.32
CA LEU A 241 -3.07 18.89 13.79
C LEU A 241 -3.16 20.37 13.38
N VAL A 242 -3.42 20.66 12.10
CA VAL A 242 -3.53 22.02 11.58
C VAL A 242 -4.74 22.75 12.19
N SER A 243 -5.89 22.07 12.34
CA SER A 243 -7.08 22.65 12.97
C SER A 243 -6.83 23.04 14.44
N GLN A 244 -6.17 22.17 15.20
CA GLN A 244 -5.84 22.44 16.60
C GLN A 244 -4.76 23.52 16.74
N ALA A 245 -3.77 23.52 15.84
CA ALA A 245 -2.75 24.56 15.80
C ALA A 245 -3.36 25.95 15.57
N ALA A 246 -4.33 26.06 14.66
CA ALA A 246 -5.07 27.30 14.43
C ALA A 246 -5.86 27.72 15.68
N SER A 247 -6.57 26.79 16.32
CA SER A 247 -7.35 27.04 17.52
C SER A 247 -6.51 27.50 18.72
N LEU A 248 -5.27 27.00 18.82
CA LEU A 248 -4.31 27.33 19.89
C LEU A 248 -3.42 28.54 19.54
N ASN A 249 -3.66 29.19 18.40
CA ASN A 249 -2.82 30.29 17.89
C ASN A 249 -1.32 29.90 17.88
N ILE A 250 -1.01 28.74 17.33
CA ILE A 250 0.38 28.31 17.12
C ILE A 250 0.91 29.00 15.87
N GLY A 251 1.76 29.99 16.05
CA GLY A 251 2.35 30.79 14.95
C GLY A 251 3.58 30.14 14.31
N ILE A 252 3.79 28.83 14.45
CA ILE A 252 4.92 28.09 13.87
C ILE A 252 4.51 27.59 12.47
N PRO A 253 5.32 27.81 11.42
CA PRO A 253 5.05 27.23 10.10
C PRO A 253 5.12 25.70 10.14
N PHE A 254 4.20 25.05 9.41
CA PHE A 254 4.14 23.60 9.28
C PHE A 254 4.76 23.15 7.96
N LEU A 255 5.49 22.05 8.03
CA LEU A 255 5.92 21.28 6.87
C LEU A 255 5.21 19.93 6.91
N GLY A 256 4.50 19.64 5.83
CA GLY A 256 3.94 18.33 5.56
C GLY A 256 4.90 17.48 4.74
N SER A 257 4.37 16.37 4.27
CA SER A 257 5.04 15.44 3.37
C SER A 257 4.11 15.12 2.20
N ASP A 258 4.49 14.20 1.34
CA ASP A 258 3.67 13.70 0.22
C ASP A 258 2.32 13.12 0.65
N THR A 259 2.12 12.83 1.95
CA THR A 259 0.85 12.35 2.50
C THR A 259 -0.18 13.46 2.80
N TRP A 260 0.17 14.73 2.61
CA TRP A 260 -0.70 15.88 2.89
C TRP A 260 -1.52 16.36 1.67
N ASP A 261 -1.50 15.64 0.58
CA ASP A 261 -2.21 15.98 -0.67
C ASP A 261 -3.71 15.56 -0.69
#